data_0ec7d49e3fbb313a1d70c2c458ac5b68
#
_entry.id   0ec7d49e3fbb313a1d70c2c458ac5b68
#
_cell.length_a   1.000
_cell.length_b   1.000
_cell.length_c   1.000
_cell.angle_alpha   90.00
_cell.angle_beta   90.00
_cell.angle_gamma   90.00
#
_symmetry.space_group_name_H-M   'P 1'
#
loop_
_entity.id
_entity.type
_entity.pdbx_description
1 polymer ?
#
loop_
_entity_poly.entity_id
_entity_poly.type
_entity_poly.pdbx_seq_one_letter_code
_entity_poly.pdbx_strand_id
1 'polypeptide(L)'
;MNNITLAGEASSITVTGEKVEFVMAVKRLSGFIDYINCSSGIHIMNDVMNGEKITCYGEVRTVNYKGDDEKSHLKVYVHVNIIAPYEGEDKNNVTVQGFLCKEANYRFTPYNREICDLIIASNRNSQGSDYIPCIAWSKHAKRMAKLYVGEGVNITGRLQSREYEKRYENGVVEIKTAYEISVTKFSKWGGNRENVG
;
A
#
# COMPACT_ATOMS: atom_id res chain seq x y z
N MET A 1 10.62 9.58 -0.60
CA MET A 1 9.37 10.12 -0.03
C MET A 1 8.32 9.01 -0.05
N ASN A 2 7.65 8.79 1.09
CA ASN A 2 6.61 7.77 1.23
C ASN A 2 5.66 8.31 2.31
N ASN A 3 4.53 8.86 1.90
CA ASN A 3 3.57 9.50 2.80
C ASN A 3 2.17 9.01 2.48
N ILE A 4 1.40 8.73 3.52
CA ILE A 4 -0.03 8.38 3.40
C ILE A 4 -0.85 9.17 4.40
N THR A 5 -2.03 9.60 3.97
CA THR A 5 -3.09 10.14 4.83
C THR A 5 -4.29 9.20 4.74
N LEU A 6 -4.72 8.70 5.89
CA LEU A 6 -5.97 7.95 6.04
C LEU A 6 -6.90 8.71 6.98
N ALA A 7 -8.15 8.90 6.60
CA ALA A 7 -9.19 9.39 7.50
C ALA A 7 -10.39 8.45 7.40
N GLY A 8 -10.88 7.98 8.54
CA GLY A 8 -11.92 6.97 8.61
C GLY A 8 -12.10 6.45 10.04
N GLU A 9 -12.72 5.29 10.17
CA GLU A 9 -13.01 4.66 11.45
C GLU A 9 -11.90 3.70 11.88
N ALA A 10 -11.40 3.86 13.11
CA ALA A 10 -10.42 2.95 13.71
C ALA A 10 -11.14 1.78 14.40
N SER A 11 -10.68 0.55 14.16
CA SER A 11 -11.25 -0.67 14.74
C SER A 11 -10.19 -1.74 15.00
N SER A 12 -10.56 -2.81 15.69
CA SER A 12 -9.69 -3.95 15.99
C SER A 12 -8.37 -3.54 16.65
N ILE A 13 -8.45 -2.58 17.57
CA ILE A 13 -7.28 -2.03 18.26
C ILE A 13 -6.74 -3.09 19.22
N THR A 14 -5.48 -3.47 19.03
CA THR A 14 -4.75 -4.44 19.84
C THR A 14 -3.42 -3.84 20.29
N VAL A 15 -3.14 -3.94 21.59
CA VAL A 15 -1.91 -3.44 22.20
C VAL A 15 -1.00 -4.60 22.56
N THR A 16 0.26 -4.55 22.12
CA THR A 16 1.29 -5.53 22.46
C THR A 16 2.58 -4.79 22.84
N GLY A 17 2.82 -4.69 24.15
CA GLY A 17 3.91 -3.86 24.68
C GLY A 17 3.72 -2.39 24.29
N GLU A 18 4.71 -1.79 23.67
CA GLU A 18 4.64 -0.40 23.20
C GLU A 18 4.04 -0.24 21.79
N LYS A 19 3.67 -1.33 21.14
CA LYS A 19 3.09 -1.35 19.80
C LYS A 19 1.59 -1.48 19.83
N VAL A 20 0.91 -0.69 19.02
CA VAL A 20 -0.52 -0.80 18.74
C VAL A 20 -0.70 -1.22 17.29
N GLU A 21 -1.52 -2.24 17.05
CA GLU A 21 -2.02 -2.61 15.72
C GLU A 21 -3.52 -2.37 15.67
N PHE A 22 -4.01 -1.86 14.54
CA PHE A 22 -5.42 -1.54 14.34
C PHE A 22 -5.78 -1.54 12.86
N VAL A 23 -7.06 -1.46 12.56
CA VAL A 23 -7.57 -1.39 11.19
C VAL A 23 -8.26 -0.04 10.98
N MET A 24 -7.91 0.66 9.91
CA MET A 24 -8.63 1.83 9.42
C MET A 24 -9.65 1.42 8.35
N ALA A 25 -10.92 1.63 8.61
CA ALA A 25 -12.01 1.47 7.64
C ALA A 25 -12.21 2.83 6.94
N VAL A 26 -11.87 2.88 5.64
CA VAL A 26 -11.94 4.11 4.85
C VAL A 26 -12.91 3.93 3.69
N LYS A 27 -13.99 4.70 3.68
CA LYS A 27 -15.04 4.62 2.66
C LYS A 27 -14.64 5.39 1.41
N ARG A 28 -14.72 4.73 0.25
CA ARG A 28 -14.54 5.36 -1.06
C ARG A 28 -15.80 6.11 -1.49
N LEU A 29 -15.67 7.05 -2.42
CA LEU A 29 -16.83 7.72 -3.06
C LEU A 29 -17.80 6.74 -3.71
N SER A 30 -17.32 5.57 -4.15
CA SER A 30 -18.16 4.49 -4.70
C SER A 30 -18.99 3.74 -3.65
N GLY A 31 -18.81 4.03 -2.36
CA GLY A 31 -19.42 3.32 -1.24
C GLY A 31 -18.65 2.10 -0.74
N PHE A 32 -17.66 1.61 -1.49
CA PHE A 32 -16.80 0.52 -1.05
C PHE A 32 -15.92 0.96 0.14
N ILE A 33 -15.61 0.04 1.06
CA ILE A 33 -14.76 0.32 2.22
C ILE A 33 -13.44 -0.43 2.06
N ASP A 34 -12.33 0.29 2.18
CA ASP A 34 -10.99 -0.28 2.30
C ASP A 34 -10.66 -0.49 3.78
N TYR A 35 -10.29 -1.71 4.15
CA TYR A 35 -9.82 -2.04 5.49
C TYR A 35 -8.30 -2.09 5.48
N ILE A 36 -7.66 -1.09 6.06
CA ILE A 36 -6.22 -0.89 6.00
C ILE A 36 -5.57 -1.22 7.33
N ASN A 37 -4.64 -2.20 7.34
CA ASN A 37 -3.86 -2.52 8.51
C ASN A 37 -2.92 -1.38 8.86
N CYS A 38 -2.95 -0.95 10.11
CA CYS A 38 -2.14 0.12 10.65
C CYS A 38 -1.35 -0.35 11.87
N SER A 39 -0.24 0.31 12.13
CA SER A 39 0.56 0.11 13.33
C SER A 39 1.12 1.44 13.81
N SER A 40 1.20 1.64 15.12
CA SER A 40 1.70 2.84 15.75
C SER A 40 2.39 2.52 17.08
N GLY A 41 3.08 3.49 17.66
CA GLY A 41 3.47 3.44 19.05
C GLY A 41 2.29 3.75 19.98
N ILE A 42 2.28 3.16 21.18
CA ILE A 42 1.19 3.33 22.15
C ILE A 42 0.98 4.82 22.51
N HIS A 43 2.06 5.59 22.60
CA HIS A 43 2.01 7.02 22.93
C HIS A 43 1.26 7.87 21.89
N ILE A 44 1.05 7.36 20.65
CA ILE A 44 0.30 8.04 19.59
C ILE A 44 -1.18 7.68 19.67
N MET A 45 -1.51 6.45 20.15
CA MET A 45 -2.86 5.87 20.16
C MET A 45 -3.55 5.92 21.52
N ASN A 46 -2.96 6.59 22.53
CA ASN A 46 -3.38 6.50 23.95
C ASN A 46 -4.88 6.68 24.21
N ASP A 47 -5.54 7.56 23.45
CA ASP A 47 -6.93 7.95 23.71
C ASP A 47 -7.89 7.49 22.59
N VAL A 48 -7.42 6.72 21.61
CA VAL A 48 -8.25 6.28 20.47
C VAL A 48 -9.01 5.00 20.83
N MET A 49 -10.31 5.01 20.64
CA MET A 49 -11.21 3.89 20.90
C MET A 49 -11.68 3.22 19.60
N ASN A 50 -12.11 1.94 19.72
CA ASN A 50 -12.75 1.24 18.61
C ASN A 50 -14.05 1.96 18.19
N GLY A 51 -14.23 2.16 16.88
CA GLY A 51 -15.37 2.86 16.30
C GLY A 51 -15.16 4.39 16.18
N GLU A 52 -14.04 4.91 16.70
CA GLU A 52 -13.74 6.32 16.61
C GLU A 52 -13.24 6.70 15.22
N LYS A 53 -13.70 7.85 14.72
CA LYS A 53 -13.19 8.42 13.45
C LYS A 53 -12.02 9.34 13.71
N ILE A 54 -10.91 9.03 13.06
CA ILE A 54 -9.64 9.76 13.20
C ILE A 54 -9.00 10.02 11.84
N THR A 55 -8.04 10.93 11.81
CA THR A 55 -7.12 11.13 10.68
C THR A 55 -5.72 10.65 11.07
N CYS A 56 -5.13 9.77 10.25
CA CYS A 56 -3.78 9.24 10.43
C CYS A 56 -2.85 9.74 9.36
N TYR A 57 -1.66 10.18 9.77
CA TYR A 57 -0.54 10.49 8.88
C TYR A 57 0.59 9.50 9.13
N GLY A 58 1.15 8.94 8.07
CA GLY A 58 2.17 7.92 8.20
C GLY A 58 2.83 7.55 6.89
N GLU A 59 3.36 6.34 6.86
CA GLU A 59 4.09 5.78 5.72
C GLU A 59 3.62 4.36 5.43
N VAL A 60 3.59 3.97 4.16
CA VAL A 60 3.34 2.58 3.77
C VAL A 60 4.59 1.77 4.05
N ARG A 61 4.48 0.72 4.83
CA ARG A 61 5.55 -0.19 5.19
C ARG A 61 5.30 -1.59 4.66
N THR A 62 6.39 -2.27 4.37
CA THR A 62 6.35 -3.66 3.96
C THR A 62 7.32 -4.51 4.77
N VAL A 63 6.92 -5.72 5.08
CA VAL A 63 7.76 -6.72 5.74
C VAL A 63 7.50 -8.09 5.14
N ASN A 64 8.58 -8.82 4.84
CA ASN A 64 8.49 -10.23 4.49
C ASN A 64 8.46 -11.06 5.76
N TYR A 65 7.57 -12.04 5.82
CA TYR A 65 7.49 -13.02 6.89
C TYR A 65 7.33 -14.42 6.30
N LYS A 66 7.75 -15.45 7.06
CA LYS A 66 7.47 -16.83 6.71
C LYS A 66 6.09 -17.19 7.26
N GLY A 67 5.22 -17.67 6.39
CA GLY A 67 3.93 -18.22 6.78
C GLY A 67 4.06 -19.67 7.27
N ASP A 68 2.94 -20.25 7.73
CA ASP A 68 2.87 -21.67 8.15
C ASP A 68 3.14 -22.63 6.98
N ASP A 69 3.02 -22.14 5.74
CA ASP A 69 3.38 -22.85 4.51
C ASP A 69 4.89 -22.78 4.17
N GLU A 70 5.72 -22.30 5.10
CA GLU A 70 7.17 -22.03 4.97
C GLU A 70 7.54 -21.06 3.83
N LYS A 71 6.56 -20.54 3.11
CA LYS A 71 6.77 -19.57 2.02
C LYS A 71 6.90 -18.14 2.54
N SER A 72 7.64 -17.35 1.78
CA SER A 72 7.75 -15.92 2.07
C SER A 72 6.47 -15.20 1.63
N HIS A 73 5.89 -14.44 2.54
CA HIS A 73 4.72 -13.59 2.32
C HIS A 73 5.06 -12.14 2.59
N LEU A 74 4.44 -11.23 1.83
CA LEU A 74 4.58 -9.80 2.02
C LEU A 74 3.40 -9.27 2.84
N LYS A 75 3.67 -8.70 4.02
CA LYS A 75 2.71 -7.90 4.79
C LYS A 75 2.89 -6.43 4.39
N VAL A 76 1.81 -5.78 3.98
CA VAL A 76 1.75 -4.34 3.73
C VAL A 76 0.89 -3.72 4.83
N TYR A 77 1.35 -2.63 5.41
CA TYR A 77 0.64 -1.90 6.47
C TYR A 77 1.02 -0.43 6.48
N VAL A 78 0.28 0.39 7.20
CA VAL A 78 0.62 1.80 7.41
C VAL A 78 1.26 1.96 8.79
N HIS A 79 2.47 2.49 8.82
CA HIS A 79 3.08 2.95 10.06
C HIS A 79 2.61 4.40 10.33
N VAL A 80 1.80 4.55 11.37
CA VAL A 80 1.19 5.84 11.73
C VAL A 80 2.12 6.57 12.69
N ASN A 81 2.48 7.81 12.30
CA ASN A 81 3.36 8.67 13.05
C ASN A 81 2.59 9.76 13.81
N ILE A 82 1.43 10.20 13.30
CA ILE A 82 0.62 11.28 13.84
C ILE A 82 -0.85 10.92 13.68
N ILE A 83 -1.64 11.24 14.71
CA ILE A 83 -3.11 11.21 14.67
C ILE A 83 -3.62 12.62 14.86
N ALA A 84 -4.68 12.96 14.12
CA ALA A 84 -5.39 14.22 14.19
C ALA A 84 -6.91 13.99 14.20
N PRO A 85 -7.70 14.99 14.60
CA PRO A 85 -9.15 14.93 14.53
C PRO A 85 -9.66 14.61 13.11
N TYR A 86 -10.77 13.92 13.04
CA TYR A 86 -11.48 13.65 11.79
C TYR A 86 -12.20 14.92 11.30
N GLU A 87 -11.97 15.29 10.04
CA GLU A 87 -12.51 16.53 9.44
C GLU A 87 -13.83 16.33 8.67
N GLY A 88 -14.54 15.22 8.93
CA GLY A 88 -15.86 14.97 8.33
C GLY A 88 -15.86 14.24 6.99
N GLU A 89 -14.68 13.94 6.43
CA GLU A 89 -14.53 13.26 5.15
C GLU A 89 -13.50 12.12 5.23
N ASP A 90 -13.86 10.94 4.72
CA ASP A 90 -12.94 9.83 4.62
C ASP A 90 -11.86 10.10 3.57
N LYS A 91 -10.59 9.87 3.91
CA LYS A 91 -9.43 10.14 3.04
C LYS A 91 -8.54 8.91 2.94
N ASN A 92 -8.06 8.63 1.74
CA ASN A 92 -7.04 7.61 1.47
C ASN A 92 -6.15 8.12 0.33
N ASN A 93 -5.13 8.87 0.70
CA ASN A 93 -4.20 9.48 -0.23
C ASN A 93 -2.78 9.03 0.10
N VAL A 94 -2.12 8.41 -0.87
CA VAL A 94 -0.73 7.97 -0.75
C VAL A 94 0.12 8.60 -1.85
N THR A 95 1.32 9.03 -1.47
CA THR A 95 2.36 9.47 -2.41
C THR A 95 3.65 8.73 -2.09
N VAL A 96 4.19 8.02 -3.08
CA VAL A 96 5.43 7.26 -2.96
C VAL A 96 6.40 7.65 -4.06
N GLN A 97 7.64 7.88 -3.68
CA GLN A 97 8.78 8.03 -4.56
C GLN A 97 9.69 6.81 -4.41
N GLY A 98 10.07 6.20 -5.52
CA GLY A 98 10.92 5.02 -5.50
C GLY A 98 11.31 4.56 -6.90
N PHE A 99 11.87 3.38 -6.97
CA PHE A 99 12.38 2.78 -8.20
C PHE A 99 11.59 1.51 -8.54
N LEU A 100 11.32 1.29 -9.82
CA LEU A 100 10.79 0.01 -10.28
C LEU A 100 11.83 -1.09 -10.03
N CYS A 101 11.51 -2.08 -9.18
CA CYS A 101 12.49 -3.07 -8.75
C CYS A 101 12.43 -4.40 -9.51
N LYS A 102 11.39 -4.63 -10.31
CA LYS A 102 11.26 -5.75 -11.24
C LYS A 102 10.43 -5.35 -12.44
N GLU A 103 10.46 -6.15 -13.50
CA GLU A 103 9.66 -5.91 -14.71
C GLU A 103 8.18 -5.70 -14.39
N ALA A 104 7.59 -4.70 -15.04
CA ALA A 104 6.18 -4.39 -14.94
C ALA A 104 5.36 -5.49 -15.63
N ASN A 105 4.33 -6.00 -14.95
CA ASN A 105 3.47 -7.05 -15.49
C ASN A 105 2.18 -6.45 -16.06
N TYR A 106 2.18 -6.22 -17.38
CA TYR A 106 0.99 -5.74 -18.10
C TYR A 106 0.11 -6.93 -18.50
N ARG A 107 -1.16 -6.87 -18.13
CA ARG A 107 -2.13 -7.94 -18.41
C ARG A 107 -3.56 -7.43 -18.48
N PHE A 108 -4.49 -8.29 -18.87
CA PHE A 108 -5.92 -8.03 -18.84
C PHE A 108 -6.56 -8.76 -17.66
N THR A 109 -7.53 -8.12 -17.03
CA THR A 109 -8.39 -8.80 -16.05
C THR A 109 -9.39 -9.71 -16.76
N PRO A 110 -10.09 -10.64 -16.03
CA PRO A 110 -11.18 -11.43 -16.61
C PRO A 110 -12.29 -10.62 -17.27
N TYR A 111 -12.45 -9.35 -16.85
CA TYR A 111 -13.41 -8.41 -17.44
C TYR A 111 -12.82 -7.54 -18.56
N ASN A 112 -11.73 -7.99 -19.17
CA ASN A 112 -11.03 -7.32 -20.28
C ASN A 112 -10.59 -5.87 -19.97
N ARG A 113 -10.23 -5.59 -18.70
CA ARG A 113 -9.66 -4.30 -18.29
C ARG A 113 -8.13 -4.40 -18.29
N GLU A 114 -7.48 -3.43 -18.91
CA GLU A 114 -6.03 -3.32 -18.92
C GLU A 114 -5.50 -2.92 -17.55
N ILE A 115 -4.54 -3.69 -17.03
CA ILE A 115 -3.84 -3.39 -15.78
C ILE A 115 -2.33 -3.61 -15.95
N CYS A 116 -1.57 -2.97 -15.07
CA CYS A 116 -0.14 -3.19 -14.94
C CYS A 116 0.20 -3.29 -13.45
N ASP A 117 0.71 -4.46 -13.06
CA ASP A 117 1.20 -4.70 -11.70
C ASP A 117 2.67 -4.32 -11.64
N LEU A 118 3.06 -3.59 -10.59
CA LEU A 118 4.41 -3.09 -10.35
C LEU A 118 4.81 -3.29 -8.90
N ILE A 119 6.11 -3.34 -8.65
CA ILE A 119 6.65 -3.23 -7.29
C ILE A 119 7.64 -2.07 -7.27
N ILE A 120 7.39 -1.11 -6.39
CA ILE A 120 8.22 0.08 -6.22
C ILE A 120 9.04 -0.06 -4.94
N ALA A 121 10.37 -0.01 -5.10
CA ALA A 121 11.28 0.05 -3.97
C ALA A 121 11.41 1.51 -3.51
N SER A 122 10.90 1.82 -2.33
CA SER A 122 10.97 3.13 -1.70
C SER A 122 11.94 3.06 -0.51
N ASN A 123 13.02 3.84 -0.57
CA ASN A 123 13.99 3.88 0.52
C ASN A 123 13.39 4.52 1.76
N ARG A 124 13.69 3.93 2.92
CA ARG A 124 13.34 4.49 4.23
C ARG A 124 14.34 5.59 4.60
N ASN A 125 13.94 6.48 5.47
CA ASN A 125 14.88 7.46 6.08
C ASN A 125 15.90 6.76 7.00
N SER A 126 15.55 5.58 7.53
CA SER A 126 16.42 4.61 8.19
C SER A 126 16.98 3.60 7.17
N GLN A 127 17.73 2.61 7.64
CA GLN A 127 18.20 1.54 6.73
C GLN A 127 17.05 0.73 6.14
N GLY A 128 17.19 0.31 4.87
CA GLY A 128 16.29 -0.57 4.16
C GLY A 128 15.31 0.13 3.22
N SER A 129 14.51 -0.68 2.55
CA SER A 129 13.51 -0.23 1.58
C SER A 129 12.20 -0.95 1.81
N ASP A 130 11.10 -0.28 1.47
CA ASP A 130 9.78 -0.88 1.37
C ASP A 130 9.52 -1.26 -0.09
N TYR A 131 9.09 -2.50 -0.32
CA TYR A 131 8.74 -3.04 -1.64
C TYR A 131 7.23 -2.99 -1.80
N ILE A 132 6.75 -1.88 -2.34
CA ILE A 132 5.33 -1.52 -2.32
C ILE A 132 4.66 -2.01 -3.60
N PRO A 133 3.66 -2.93 -3.51
CA PRO A 133 2.86 -3.33 -4.65
C PRO A 133 2.00 -2.16 -5.15
N CYS A 134 1.96 -1.97 -6.47
CA CYS A 134 1.16 -0.96 -7.12
C CYS A 134 0.40 -1.56 -8.30
N ILE A 135 -0.80 -1.08 -8.55
CA ILE A 135 -1.60 -1.42 -9.73
C ILE A 135 -1.99 -0.17 -10.49
N ALA A 136 -1.71 -0.17 -11.78
CA ALA A 136 -2.14 0.88 -12.69
C ALA A 136 -3.25 0.38 -13.62
N TRP A 137 -4.16 1.26 -14.02
CA TRP A 137 -5.34 0.94 -14.83
C TRP A 137 -5.33 1.69 -16.15
N SER A 138 -5.84 1.04 -17.20
CA SER A 138 -6.11 1.65 -18.54
C SER A 138 -4.91 2.45 -19.06
N LYS A 139 -5.07 3.77 -19.30
CA LYS A 139 -4.01 4.63 -19.84
C LYS A 139 -2.74 4.64 -18.99
N HIS A 140 -2.88 4.53 -17.66
CA HIS A 140 -1.71 4.45 -16.78
C HIS A 140 -1.03 3.09 -16.90
N ALA A 141 -1.77 2.00 -17.05
CA ALA A 141 -1.23 0.67 -17.28
C ALA A 141 -0.33 0.63 -18.52
N LYS A 142 -0.82 1.14 -19.67
CA LYS A 142 -0.05 1.21 -20.93
C LYS A 142 1.24 2.02 -20.82
N ARG A 143 1.20 3.10 -20.03
CA ARG A 143 2.37 3.97 -19.84
C ARG A 143 3.37 3.36 -18.89
N MET A 144 2.92 2.78 -17.77
CA MET A 144 3.77 2.19 -16.75
C MET A 144 4.38 0.86 -17.21
N ALA A 145 3.73 0.14 -18.12
CA ALA A 145 4.28 -1.05 -18.79
C ALA A 145 5.57 -0.78 -19.60
N LYS A 146 5.84 0.50 -19.92
CA LYS A 146 7.04 0.94 -20.65
C LYS A 146 8.18 1.37 -19.73
N LEU A 147 8.02 1.22 -18.43
CA LEU A 147 9.07 1.51 -17.46
C LEU A 147 10.11 0.38 -17.45
N TYR A 148 11.36 0.75 -17.28
CA TYR A 148 12.47 -0.19 -17.11
C TYR A 148 12.80 -0.39 -15.64
N VAL A 149 13.31 -1.55 -15.28
CA VAL A 149 13.82 -1.81 -13.93
C VAL A 149 14.91 -0.79 -13.60
N GLY A 150 14.80 -0.17 -12.44
CA GLY A 150 15.67 0.91 -11.98
C GLY A 150 15.19 2.32 -12.37
N GLU A 151 14.13 2.47 -13.16
CA GLU A 151 13.55 3.80 -13.39
C GLU A 151 12.89 4.36 -12.13
N GLY A 152 13.18 5.64 -11.86
CA GLY A 152 12.60 6.38 -10.76
C GLY A 152 11.19 6.91 -11.10
N VAL A 153 10.25 6.73 -10.17
CA VAL A 153 8.87 7.18 -10.33
C VAL A 153 8.34 7.84 -9.06
N ASN A 154 7.52 8.87 -9.25
CA ASN A 154 6.61 9.39 -8.24
C ASN A 154 5.22 8.85 -8.54
N ILE A 155 4.58 8.22 -7.56
CA ILE A 155 3.24 7.65 -7.66
C ILE A 155 2.35 8.34 -6.64
N THR A 156 1.16 8.73 -7.09
CA THR A 156 0.06 9.15 -6.20
C THR A 156 -1.13 8.22 -6.44
N GLY A 157 -1.80 7.84 -5.37
CA GLY A 157 -2.94 6.93 -5.44
C GLY A 157 -3.63 6.76 -4.10
N ARG A 158 -4.29 5.62 -3.94
CA ARG A 158 -4.85 5.16 -2.67
C ARG A 158 -4.36 3.76 -2.36
N LEU A 159 -4.14 3.46 -1.10
CA LEU A 159 -3.88 2.09 -0.64
C LEU A 159 -5.21 1.35 -0.59
N GLN A 160 -5.33 0.27 -1.32
CA GLN A 160 -6.55 -0.55 -1.36
C GLN A 160 -6.28 -1.96 -0.89
N SER A 161 -7.32 -2.56 -0.30
CA SER A 161 -7.38 -4.01 -0.05
C SER A 161 -8.17 -4.69 -1.17
N ARG A 162 -7.74 -5.88 -1.56
CA ARG A 162 -8.42 -6.72 -2.55
C ARG A 162 -8.35 -8.18 -2.11
N GLU A 163 -9.50 -8.79 -1.99
CA GLU A 163 -9.59 -10.24 -1.79
C GLU A 163 -9.34 -10.99 -3.10
N TYR A 164 -8.65 -12.12 -3.00
CA TYR A 164 -8.44 -13.05 -4.11
C TYR A 164 -8.42 -14.49 -3.61
N GLU A 165 -8.86 -15.41 -4.46
CA GLU A 165 -8.78 -16.84 -4.21
C GLU A 165 -7.35 -17.34 -4.50
N LYS A 166 -6.73 -17.95 -3.50
CA LYS A 166 -5.52 -18.73 -3.69
C LYS A 166 -5.90 -20.21 -3.74
N ARG A 167 -5.68 -20.84 -4.88
CA ARG A 167 -5.93 -22.28 -5.08
C ARG A 167 -4.63 -23.03 -4.89
N TYR A 168 -4.63 -24.02 -4.04
CA TYR A 168 -3.51 -24.90 -3.78
C TYR A 168 -3.62 -26.19 -4.61
N GLU A 169 -2.50 -26.87 -4.85
CA GLU A 169 -2.45 -28.12 -5.63
C GLU A 169 -3.30 -29.25 -5.03
N ASN A 170 -3.54 -29.24 -3.73
CA ASN A 170 -4.42 -30.18 -3.02
C ASN A 170 -5.91 -29.85 -3.16
N GLY A 171 -6.30 -28.86 -3.98
CA GLY A 171 -7.68 -28.44 -4.23
C GLY A 171 -8.25 -27.49 -3.17
N VAL A 172 -7.50 -27.16 -2.12
CA VAL A 172 -7.94 -26.19 -1.11
C VAL A 172 -7.96 -24.79 -1.73
N VAL A 173 -9.05 -24.04 -1.47
CA VAL A 173 -9.21 -22.63 -1.85
C VAL A 173 -9.18 -21.79 -0.59
N GLU A 174 -8.30 -20.83 -0.55
CA GLU A 174 -8.18 -19.86 0.55
C GLU A 174 -8.41 -18.44 0.03
N ILE A 175 -9.26 -17.68 0.70
CA ILE A 175 -9.44 -16.25 0.40
C ILE A 175 -8.34 -15.48 1.12
N LYS A 176 -7.53 -14.75 0.36
CA LYS A 176 -6.45 -13.90 0.85
C LYS A 176 -6.69 -12.44 0.50
N THR A 177 -6.23 -11.55 1.36
CA THR A 177 -6.26 -10.11 1.11
C THR A 177 -4.90 -9.63 0.65
N ALA A 178 -4.85 -9.03 -0.54
CA ALA A 178 -3.69 -8.29 -1.03
C ALA A 178 -3.90 -6.79 -0.79
N TYR A 179 -2.81 -6.11 -0.47
CA TYR A 179 -2.77 -4.65 -0.33
C TYR A 179 -1.86 -4.07 -1.40
N GLU A 180 -2.35 -3.06 -2.11
CA GLU A 180 -1.63 -2.45 -3.23
C GLU A 180 -2.02 -0.97 -3.39
N ILE A 181 -1.13 -0.15 -3.93
CA ILE A 181 -1.47 1.22 -4.29
C ILE A 181 -2.16 1.23 -5.66
N SER A 182 -3.43 1.61 -5.70
CA SER A 182 -4.13 1.91 -6.95
C SER A 182 -3.71 3.28 -7.45
N VAL A 183 -2.93 3.31 -8.54
CA VAL A 183 -2.29 4.50 -9.09
C VAL A 183 -3.30 5.41 -9.76
N THR A 184 -3.37 6.68 -9.32
CA THR A 184 -4.19 7.72 -9.95
C THR A 184 -3.35 8.70 -10.78
N LYS A 185 -2.09 8.94 -10.35
CA LYS A 185 -1.12 9.78 -11.06
C LYS A 185 0.26 9.18 -10.94
N PHE A 186 1.10 9.37 -11.95
CA PHE A 186 2.51 9.09 -11.87
C PHE A 186 3.33 10.01 -12.77
N SER A 187 4.58 10.24 -12.39
CA SER A 187 5.60 10.88 -13.21
C SER A 187 6.92 10.15 -13.03
N LYS A 188 7.75 10.14 -14.09
CA LYS A 188 9.15 9.72 -13.96
C LYS A 188 9.91 10.85 -13.28
N TRP A 189 10.87 10.49 -12.41
CA TRP A 189 11.84 11.45 -11.90
C TRP A 189 13.24 10.96 -12.29
N GLY A 190 14.06 11.92 -12.67
CA GLY A 190 15.31 11.59 -13.33
C GLY A 190 16.32 10.91 -12.42
N GLY A 191 16.79 9.76 -12.85
CA GLY A 191 18.19 9.57 -12.82
C GLY A 191 18.76 10.25 -14.07
N ASN A 192 19.39 11.39 -13.95
CA ASN A 192 20.45 11.75 -14.88
C ASN A 192 21.52 10.67 -14.73
N ARG A 193 21.38 9.57 -15.47
CA ARG A 193 22.53 8.82 -15.88
C ARG A 193 23.16 9.66 -16.97
N GLU A 194 24.02 10.59 -16.57
CA GLU A 194 25.07 11.03 -17.45
C GLU A 194 25.75 9.76 -17.94
N ASN A 195 25.70 9.58 -19.26
CA ASN A 195 26.49 8.57 -19.95
C ASN A 195 27.93 8.78 -19.55
N VAL A 196 28.44 7.95 -18.65
CA VAL A 196 29.88 7.76 -18.51
C VAL A 196 30.24 6.82 -19.66
N GLY A 197 30.79 7.42 -20.72
CA GLY A 197 31.39 6.78 -21.89
C GLY A 197 32.58 5.92 -21.56
#